data_2e2a1e72271563ab4546f136546275a1
#
_entry.id   2e2a1e72271563ab4546f136546275a1
#
_cell.length_a   1.000
_cell.length_b   1.000
_cell.length_c   1.000
_cell.angle_alpha   90.00
_cell.angle_beta   90.00
_cell.angle_gamma   90.00
#
_symmetry.space_group_name_H-M   'P 1'
#
loop_
_entity.id
_entity.type
_entity.pdbx_description
1 polymer ?
#
loop_
_entity_poly.entity_id
_entity_poly.type
_entity_poly.pdbx_seq_one_letter_code
_entity_poly.pdbx_strand_id
1 'polypeptide(L)'
;MTDSHTIETLGPGDEDRIAQVCALLVSSFRELSPAWVPTTEAAREVVAEALEPGMFSRVLLVGGRVAGWVGARHEYGSLWELHPLVVDPALRGHGYGRALVEDIERLVAGAGGLTLLASTSDESNRTSLYGQDLFRDPLGALRDLKIFDRLHPLGFWQRLGYTLVGVVPDAEGPGKPSIELAKRVGPRATFRE
;
A
#
# COMPACT_ATOMS: atom_id res chain seq x y z
N MET A 1 -1.51 -25.62 7.93
CA MET A 1 -1.84 -25.03 9.24
C MET A 1 -1.52 -23.56 9.10
N THR A 2 -2.52 -22.68 9.12
CA THR A 2 -2.29 -21.22 9.13
C THR A 2 -1.78 -20.87 10.52
N ASP A 3 -0.53 -20.42 10.61
CA ASP A 3 0.01 -19.92 11.86
C ASP A 3 -0.92 -18.82 12.39
N SER A 4 -1.25 -18.90 13.68
CA SER A 4 -2.07 -17.90 14.34
C SER A 4 -1.37 -16.54 14.25
N HIS A 5 -2.06 -15.52 13.72
CA HIS A 5 -1.56 -14.17 13.66
C HIS A 5 -2.50 -13.21 14.42
N THR A 6 -1.94 -12.11 14.88
CA THR A 6 -2.69 -10.99 15.47
C THR A 6 -2.36 -9.71 14.73
N ILE A 7 -3.31 -8.77 14.70
CA ILE A 7 -3.08 -7.42 14.17
C ILE A 7 -3.29 -6.44 15.32
N GLU A 8 -2.27 -5.62 15.57
CA GLU A 8 -2.23 -4.69 16.69
C GLU A 8 -1.89 -3.28 16.21
N THR A 9 -2.27 -2.27 16.99
CA THR A 9 -1.84 -0.89 16.73
C THR A 9 -0.33 -0.79 17.01
N LEU A 10 0.40 -0.13 16.11
CA LEU A 10 1.76 0.31 16.37
C LEU A 10 1.71 1.72 16.94
N GLY A 11 2.21 1.89 18.14
CA GLY A 11 2.29 3.19 18.81
C GLY A 11 3.71 3.76 18.86
N PRO A 12 3.87 5.06 19.11
CA PRO A 12 5.20 5.70 19.17
C PRO A 12 6.08 5.19 20.30
N GLY A 13 5.51 4.49 21.31
CA GLY A 13 6.26 3.86 22.39
C GLY A 13 6.72 2.42 22.13
N ASP A 14 6.37 1.82 20.99
CA ASP A 14 6.66 0.43 20.66
C ASP A 14 8.01 0.28 19.96
N GLU A 15 9.09 0.79 20.57
CA GLU A 15 10.43 0.88 19.96
C GLU A 15 10.94 -0.44 19.34
N ASP A 16 10.72 -1.58 20.01
CA ASP A 16 11.13 -2.88 19.49
C ASP A 16 10.37 -3.26 18.20
N ARG A 17 9.07 -2.98 18.13
CA ARG A 17 8.26 -3.23 16.95
C ARG A 17 8.57 -2.24 15.83
N ILE A 18 8.80 -0.97 16.17
CA ILE A 18 9.27 0.06 15.22
C ILE A 18 10.57 -0.39 14.57
N ALA A 19 11.55 -0.87 15.34
CA ALA A 19 12.80 -1.37 14.80
C ALA A 19 12.60 -2.57 13.85
N GLN A 20 11.67 -3.50 14.18
CA GLN A 20 11.32 -4.62 13.32
C GLN A 20 10.63 -4.14 12.02
N VAL A 21 9.72 -3.17 12.07
CA VAL A 21 9.07 -2.58 10.89
C VAL A 21 10.11 -1.90 9.99
N CYS A 22 11.05 -1.13 10.56
CA CYS A 22 12.12 -0.51 9.78
C CYS A 22 12.97 -1.55 9.04
N ALA A 23 13.39 -2.61 9.73
CA ALA A 23 14.13 -3.70 9.11
C ALA A 23 13.34 -4.40 8.00
N LEU A 24 12.04 -4.59 8.21
CA LEU A 24 11.13 -5.17 7.24
C LEU A 24 10.99 -4.29 6.00
N LEU A 25 10.85 -2.97 6.15
CA LEU A 25 10.80 -2.01 5.04
C LEU A 25 12.09 -2.08 4.20
N VAL A 26 13.25 -1.90 4.83
CA VAL A 26 14.55 -1.93 4.13
C VAL A 26 14.73 -3.25 3.37
N SER A 27 14.43 -4.39 3.99
CA SER A 27 14.60 -5.69 3.34
C SER A 27 13.63 -5.92 2.19
N SER A 28 12.38 -5.47 2.32
CA SER A 28 11.31 -5.72 1.35
C SER A 28 11.41 -4.84 0.10
N PHE A 29 11.93 -3.62 0.22
CA PHE A 29 12.03 -2.68 -0.89
C PHE A 29 13.41 -2.60 -1.53
N ARG A 30 14.40 -3.31 -0.98
CA ARG A 30 15.78 -3.34 -1.52
C ARG A 30 15.86 -3.64 -3.02
N GLU A 31 15.02 -4.52 -3.52
CA GLU A 31 15.01 -4.92 -4.93
C GLU A 31 13.92 -4.23 -5.75
N LEU A 32 12.81 -3.84 -5.11
CA LEU A 32 11.63 -3.31 -5.81
C LEU A 32 11.71 -1.80 -6.02
N SER A 33 12.16 -1.06 -5.01
CA SER A 33 12.27 0.40 -4.99
C SER A 33 13.47 0.81 -4.13
N PRO A 34 14.71 0.52 -4.57
CA PRO A 34 15.90 0.70 -3.74
C PRO A 34 16.17 2.16 -3.37
N ALA A 35 15.61 3.12 -4.10
CA ALA A 35 15.76 4.55 -3.82
C ALA A 35 14.78 5.06 -2.75
N TRP A 36 13.67 4.37 -2.52
CA TRP A 36 12.61 4.85 -1.61
C TRP A 36 13.00 4.72 -0.14
N VAL A 37 13.44 3.53 0.29
CA VAL A 37 13.83 3.28 1.70
C VAL A 37 15.20 2.58 1.73
N PRO A 38 16.29 3.30 1.39
CA PRO A 38 17.61 2.70 1.25
C PRO A 38 18.27 2.36 2.58
N THR A 39 17.88 3.01 3.68
CA THR A 39 18.50 2.88 4.99
C THR A 39 17.48 2.71 6.12
N THR A 40 17.95 2.31 7.28
CA THR A 40 17.13 2.23 8.50
C THR A 40 16.65 3.61 8.95
N GLU A 41 17.43 4.64 8.74
CA GLU A 41 17.07 6.03 9.06
C GLU A 41 15.90 6.49 8.19
N ALA A 42 15.96 6.28 6.87
CA ALA A 42 14.85 6.56 5.96
C ALA A 42 13.59 5.75 6.34
N ALA A 43 13.74 4.48 6.73
CA ALA A 43 12.64 3.68 7.21
C ALA A 43 12.02 4.24 8.49
N ARG A 44 12.83 4.78 9.42
CA ARG A 44 12.32 5.42 10.64
C ARG A 44 11.50 6.67 10.33
N GLU A 45 11.89 7.48 9.35
CA GLU A 45 11.13 8.63 8.91
C GLU A 45 9.75 8.21 8.39
N VAL A 46 9.68 7.22 7.50
CA VAL A 46 8.41 6.67 6.98
C VAL A 46 7.52 6.14 8.12
N VAL A 47 8.09 5.41 9.08
CA VAL A 47 7.32 4.90 10.23
C VAL A 47 6.87 6.05 11.12
N ALA A 48 7.70 7.05 11.38
CA ALA A 48 7.36 8.20 12.23
C ALA A 48 6.17 8.99 11.65
N GLU A 49 6.14 9.22 10.35
CA GLU A 49 4.99 9.85 9.66
C GLU A 49 3.69 9.05 9.89
N ALA A 50 3.75 7.72 9.80
CA ALA A 50 2.58 6.85 10.02
C ALA A 50 2.16 6.72 11.50
N LEU A 51 2.93 7.30 12.43
CA LEU A 51 2.61 7.36 13.87
C LEU A 51 2.08 8.73 14.31
N GLU A 52 1.94 9.68 13.39
CA GLU A 52 1.38 10.99 13.69
C GLU A 52 -0.10 10.90 14.14
N PRO A 53 -0.58 11.86 14.95
CA PRO A 53 -1.96 11.89 15.39
C PRO A 53 -2.96 11.90 14.22
N GLY A 54 -3.95 11.01 14.26
CA GLY A 54 -4.96 10.88 13.20
C GLY A 54 -4.60 9.87 12.12
N MET A 55 -3.40 9.29 12.17
CA MET A 55 -3.00 8.18 11.30
C MET A 55 -3.42 6.82 11.88
N PHE A 56 -3.57 5.83 11.02
CA PHE A 56 -3.64 4.44 11.42
C PHE A 56 -2.32 3.75 11.11
N SER A 57 -1.77 3.05 12.09
CA SER A 57 -0.55 2.26 11.93
C SER A 57 -0.77 0.89 12.58
N ARG A 58 -0.69 -0.19 11.78
CA ARG A 58 -1.06 -1.54 12.19
C ARG A 58 0.04 -2.54 11.86
N VAL A 59 0.44 -3.35 12.84
CA VAL A 59 1.38 -4.45 12.66
C VAL A 59 0.67 -5.79 12.71
N LEU A 60 1.05 -6.69 11.82
CA LEU A 60 0.67 -8.10 11.87
C LEU A 60 1.81 -8.90 12.49
N LEU A 61 1.48 -9.66 13.53
CA LEU A 61 2.43 -10.47 14.28
C LEU A 61 2.19 -11.95 14.01
N VAL A 62 3.27 -12.69 13.78
CA VAL A 62 3.30 -14.16 13.71
C VAL A 62 4.34 -14.65 14.71
N GLY A 63 3.94 -15.50 15.64
CA GLY A 63 4.83 -15.94 16.72
C GLY A 63 5.42 -14.80 17.56
N GLY A 64 4.68 -13.68 17.70
CA GLY A 64 5.11 -12.49 18.44
C GLY A 64 6.09 -11.57 17.72
N ARG A 65 6.45 -11.86 16.46
CA ARG A 65 7.32 -11.03 15.61
C ARG A 65 6.56 -10.33 14.52
N VAL A 66 7.01 -9.15 14.12
CA VAL A 66 6.40 -8.39 13.02
C VAL A 66 6.63 -9.14 11.70
N ALA A 67 5.50 -9.54 11.09
CA ALA A 67 5.46 -10.21 9.78
C ALA A 67 4.90 -9.30 8.68
N GLY A 68 4.27 -8.19 9.05
CA GLY A 68 3.77 -7.19 8.13
C GLY A 68 3.36 -5.91 8.84
N TRP A 69 3.27 -4.84 8.07
CA TRP A 69 2.86 -3.53 8.55
C TRP A 69 2.09 -2.78 7.47
N VAL A 70 1.16 -1.94 7.92
CA VAL A 70 0.36 -1.07 7.07
C VAL A 70 0.08 0.24 7.78
N GLY A 71 0.19 1.35 7.03
CA GLY A 71 -0.24 2.66 7.45
C GLY A 71 -1.45 3.14 6.65
N ALA A 72 -2.22 4.08 7.21
CA ALA A 72 -3.20 4.84 6.46
C ALA A 72 -3.32 6.26 7.01
N ARG A 73 -3.42 7.22 6.11
CA ARG A 73 -3.54 8.66 6.42
C ARG A 73 -4.80 9.24 5.84
N HIS A 74 -5.35 10.23 6.54
CA HIS A 74 -6.45 11.03 6.03
C HIS A 74 -5.90 12.08 5.07
N GLU A 75 -6.41 12.11 3.84
CA GLU A 75 -5.99 13.07 2.83
C GLU A 75 -6.83 14.34 2.89
N TYR A 76 -8.12 14.22 2.56
CA TYR A 76 -9.11 15.30 2.68
C TYR A 76 -10.54 14.75 2.59
N GLY A 77 -11.49 15.49 3.17
CA GLY A 77 -12.91 15.13 3.12
C GLY A 77 -13.16 13.73 3.69
N SER A 78 -13.53 12.77 2.84
CA SER A 78 -13.74 11.37 3.20
C SER A 78 -12.74 10.42 2.52
N LEU A 79 -11.65 10.99 1.97
CA LEU A 79 -10.58 10.24 1.29
C LEU A 79 -9.46 9.92 2.26
N TRP A 80 -9.05 8.65 2.23
CA TRP A 80 -7.88 8.13 2.93
C TRP A 80 -6.93 7.46 1.94
N GLU A 81 -5.66 7.46 2.25
CA GLU A 81 -4.63 6.73 1.50
C GLU A 81 -4.02 5.66 2.39
N LEU A 82 -3.88 4.46 1.84
CA LEU A 82 -3.13 3.37 2.42
C LEU A 82 -1.68 3.48 1.97
N HIS A 83 -0.78 3.79 2.91
CA HIS A 83 0.64 3.95 2.63
C HIS A 83 1.47 3.80 3.92
N PRO A 84 2.49 2.93 3.89
CA PRO A 84 2.72 1.84 2.94
C PRO A 84 2.03 0.54 3.37
N LEU A 85 2.10 -0.50 2.53
CA LEU A 85 1.80 -1.88 2.90
C LEU A 85 3.03 -2.75 2.66
N VAL A 86 3.47 -3.44 3.69
CA VAL A 86 4.61 -4.37 3.59
C VAL A 86 4.30 -5.69 4.30
N VAL A 87 4.71 -6.80 3.68
CA VAL A 87 4.67 -8.15 4.27
C VAL A 87 6.02 -8.81 4.02
N ASP A 88 6.54 -9.46 5.05
CA ASP A 88 7.80 -10.22 4.96
C ASP A 88 7.81 -11.09 3.70
N PRO A 89 8.79 -10.92 2.80
CA PRO A 89 8.89 -11.70 1.58
C PRO A 89 8.77 -13.21 1.79
N ALA A 90 9.34 -13.74 2.88
CA ALA A 90 9.28 -15.15 3.23
C ALA A 90 7.88 -15.64 3.65
N LEU A 91 7.00 -14.70 4.04
CA LEU A 91 5.65 -14.97 4.54
C LEU A 91 4.55 -14.51 3.56
N ARG A 92 4.92 -14.10 2.35
CA ARG A 92 3.94 -13.78 1.30
C ARG A 92 3.15 -15.03 0.89
N GLY A 93 1.95 -14.80 0.35
CA GLY A 93 1.07 -15.90 -0.06
C GLY A 93 0.21 -16.51 1.06
N HIS A 94 0.43 -16.16 2.33
CA HIS A 94 -0.32 -16.66 3.49
C HIS A 94 -1.58 -15.83 3.84
N GLY A 95 -1.93 -14.83 3.02
CA GLY A 95 -3.10 -13.98 3.26
C GLY A 95 -2.86 -12.78 4.17
N TYR A 96 -1.66 -12.59 4.70
CA TYR A 96 -1.35 -11.53 5.68
C TYR A 96 -1.54 -10.11 5.12
N GLY A 97 -1.16 -9.88 3.85
CA GLY A 97 -1.42 -8.60 3.21
C GLY A 97 -2.92 -8.30 3.09
N ARG A 98 -3.75 -9.30 2.76
CA ARG A 98 -5.20 -9.17 2.76
C ARG A 98 -5.72 -8.82 4.15
N ALA A 99 -5.28 -9.51 5.19
CA ALA A 99 -5.72 -9.29 6.57
C ALA A 99 -5.40 -7.86 7.03
N LEU A 100 -4.20 -7.35 6.72
CA LEU A 100 -3.81 -5.97 7.02
C LEU A 100 -4.69 -4.94 6.30
N VAL A 101 -4.94 -5.13 5.00
CA VAL A 101 -5.79 -4.23 4.21
C VAL A 101 -7.22 -4.22 4.75
N GLU A 102 -7.81 -5.40 5.02
CA GLU A 102 -9.16 -5.52 5.56
C GLU A 102 -9.27 -4.90 6.97
N ASP A 103 -8.20 -4.92 7.77
CA ASP A 103 -8.16 -4.23 9.06
C ASP A 103 -8.19 -2.71 8.90
N ILE A 104 -7.37 -2.16 8.01
CA ILE A 104 -7.36 -0.72 7.69
C ILE A 104 -8.71 -0.27 7.08
N GLU A 105 -9.28 -1.04 6.16
CA GLU A 105 -10.60 -0.73 5.58
C GLU A 105 -11.67 -0.56 6.66
N ARG A 106 -11.67 -1.43 7.68
CA ARG A 106 -12.61 -1.32 8.82
C ARG A 106 -12.36 -0.07 9.66
N LEU A 107 -11.09 0.25 9.94
CA LEU A 107 -10.73 1.43 10.72
C LEU A 107 -11.10 2.72 9.99
N VAL A 108 -10.78 2.83 8.71
CA VAL A 108 -11.11 3.97 7.85
C VAL A 108 -12.63 4.15 7.76
N ALA A 109 -13.39 3.07 7.52
CA ALA A 109 -14.85 3.12 7.51
C ALA A 109 -15.43 3.58 8.86
N GLY A 110 -14.88 3.07 9.97
CA GLY A 110 -15.25 3.47 11.35
C GLY A 110 -14.95 4.94 11.66
N ALA A 111 -13.94 5.53 11.02
CA ALA A 111 -13.61 6.95 11.11
C ALA A 111 -14.42 7.83 10.15
N GLY A 112 -15.38 7.27 9.41
CA GLY A 112 -16.22 8.00 8.46
C GLY A 112 -15.60 8.16 7.07
N GLY A 113 -14.49 7.48 6.77
CA GLY A 113 -13.91 7.42 5.45
C GLY A 113 -14.84 6.70 4.46
N LEU A 114 -14.92 7.21 3.23
CA LEU A 114 -15.72 6.60 2.16
C LEU A 114 -14.86 5.91 1.13
N THR A 115 -13.67 6.42 0.88
CA THR A 115 -12.75 5.94 -0.15
C THR A 115 -11.37 5.73 0.43
N LEU A 116 -10.78 4.59 0.12
CA LEU A 116 -9.39 4.28 0.43
C LEU A 116 -8.62 4.15 -0.88
N LEU A 117 -7.61 5.01 -1.05
CA LEU A 117 -6.63 4.96 -2.13
C LEU A 117 -5.53 3.96 -1.79
N ALA A 118 -4.95 3.39 -2.82
CA ALA A 118 -3.69 2.68 -2.79
C ALA A 118 -2.95 2.93 -4.10
N SER A 119 -1.64 2.96 -4.08
CA SER A 119 -0.83 3.11 -5.27
C SER A 119 0.16 1.96 -5.44
N THR A 120 0.62 1.76 -6.67
CA THR A 120 1.70 0.84 -6.97
C THR A 120 2.50 1.34 -8.17
N SER A 121 3.81 1.43 -7.99
CA SER A 121 4.72 1.91 -9.03
C SER A 121 5.13 0.79 -10.00
N ASP A 122 5.41 1.15 -11.24
CA ASP A 122 6.12 0.29 -12.18
C ASP A 122 7.51 0.88 -12.48
N GLU A 123 8.51 0.41 -11.75
CA GLU A 123 9.90 0.85 -11.91
C GLU A 123 10.73 -0.10 -12.76
N SER A 124 10.19 -1.23 -13.20
CA SER A 124 10.96 -2.34 -13.79
C SER A 124 10.31 -3.00 -15.00
N ASN A 125 9.49 -2.27 -15.77
CA ASN A 125 8.85 -2.75 -17.00
C ASN A 125 7.97 -4.00 -16.78
N ARG A 126 7.14 -3.95 -15.77
CA ARG A 126 6.24 -5.05 -15.40
C ARG A 126 4.82 -4.86 -15.93
N THR A 127 4.53 -3.67 -16.47
CA THR A 127 3.26 -3.32 -17.12
C THR A 127 3.49 -2.62 -18.47
N SER A 128 2.44 -2.51 -19.27
CA SER A 128 2.48 -1.75 -20.51
C SER A 128 2.59 -0.25 -20.35
N LEU A 129 2.55 0.28 -19.13
CA LEU A 129 2.67 1.72 -18.87
C LEU A 129 4.12 2.18 -18.77
N TYR A 130 5.03 1.26 -18.45
CA TYR A 130 6.46 1.58 -18.30
C TYR A 130 7.05 2.09 -19.61
N GLY A 131 7.84 3.17 -19.53
CA GLY A 131 8.56 3.74 -20.66
C GLY A 131 7.69 4.51 -21.68
N GLN A 132 6.41 4.72 -21.38
CA GLN A 132 5.51 5.50 -22.23
C GLN A 132 5.43 6.97 -21.80
N ASP A 133 5.22 7.85 -22.78
CA ASP A 133 4.81 9.26 -22.55
C ASP A 133 3.33 9.31 -22.21
N LEU A 134 3.03 9.04 -20.94
CA LEU A 134 1.65 8.96 -20.43
C LEU A 134 0.93 10.32 -20.37
N PHE A 135 1.65 11.45 -20.52
CA PHE A 135 1.00 12.75 -20.60
C PHE A 135 0.17 12.94 -21.89
N ARG A 136 0.42 12.13 -22.93
CA ARG A 136 -0.33 12.21 -24.18
C ARG A 136 -1.75 11.66 -24.07
N ASP A 137 -1.91 10.47 -23.46
CA ASP A 137 -3.21 9.82 -23.30
C ASP A 137 -3.17 8.87 -22.08
N PRO A 138 -3.22 9.41 -20.86
CA PRO A 138 -3.15 8.58 -19.65
C PRO A 138 -4.36 7.63 -19.52
N LEU A 139 -5.56 8.08 -19.93
CA LEU A 139 -6.78 7.29 -19.80
C LEU A 139 -6.84 6.15 -20.82
N GLY A 140 -6.39 6.39 -22.06
CA GLY A 140 -6.25 5.34 -23.06
C GLY A 140 -5.22 4.29 -22.64
N ALA A 141 -4.06 4.71 -22.13
CA ALA A 141 -3.04 3.81 -21.62
C ALA A 141 -3.55 2.93 -20.46
N LEU A 142 -4.33 3.51 -19.54
CA LEU A 142 -4.96 2.75 -18.45
C LEU A 142 -6.01 1.76 -18.95
N ARG A 143 -6.83 2.14 -19.92
CA ARG A 143 -7.84 1.25 -20.51
C ARG A 143 -7.20 0.02 -21.16
N ASP A 144 -6.06 0.22 -21.82
CA ASP A 144 -5.35 -0.82 -22.55
C ASP A 144 -4.22 -1.48 -21.74
N LEU A 145 -4.22 -1.25 -20.41
CA LEU A 145 -3.20 -1.74 -19.47
C LEU A 145 -3.05 -3.26 -19.53
N LYS A 146 -1.81 -3.71 -19.71
CA LYS A 146 -1.41 -5.11 -19.63
C LYS A 146 -0.39 -5.30 -18.51
N ILE A 147 -0.56 -6.36 -17.75
CA ILE A 147 0.37 -6.77 -16.70
C ILE A 147 1.23 -7.91 -17.28
N PHE A 148 2.54 -7.71 -17.35
CA PHE A 148 3.49 -8.69 -17.88
C PHE A 148 3.98 -9.66 -16.80
N ASP A 149 4.04 -9.19 -15.55
CA ASP A 149 4.48 -9.97 -14.40
C ASP A 149 3.34 -10.16 -13.41
N ARG A 150 2.96 -11.42 -13.17
CA ARG A 150 1.91 -11.81 -12.22
C ARG A 150 2.22 -11.43 -10.77
N LEU A 151 3.49 -11.16 -10.45
CA LEU A 151 3.92 -10.71 -9.13
C LEU A 151 3.78 -9.18 -8.96
N HIS A 152 3.40 -8.44 -10.00
CA HIS A 152 3.13 -7.03 -9.88
C HIS A 152 1.99 -6.78 -8.90
N PRO A 153 2.14 -5.84 -7.93
CA PRO A 153 1.14 -5.60 -6.87
C PRO A 153 -0.25 -5.26 -7.36
N LEU A 154 -0.41 -4.74 -8.58
CA LEU A 154 -1.69 -4.41 -9.19
C LEU A 154 -2.70 -5.56 -9.11
N GLY A 155 -2.26 -6.79 -9.42
CA GLY A 155 -3.12 -7.97 -9.34
C GLY A 155 -3.57 -8.31 -7.91
N PHE A 156 -2.77 -7.98 -6.91
CA PHE A 156 -3.15 -8.11 -5.50
C PHE A 156 -4.27 -7.13 -5.15
N TRP A 157 -4.14 -5.86 -5.50
CA TRP A 157 -5.16 -4.84 -5.24
C TRP A 157 -6.49 -5.14 -5.94
N GLN A 158 -6.44 -5.56 -7.21
CA GLN A 158 -7.65 -5.93 -7.96
C GLN A 158 -8.41 -7.10 -7.29
N ARG A 159 -7.69 -8.12 -6.78
CA ARG A 159 -8.30 -9.23 -6.04
C ARG A 159 -8.93 -8.82 -4.71
N LEU A 160 -8.52 -7.69 -4.13
CA LEU A 160 -9.14 -7.09 -2.95
C LEU A 160 -10.31 -6.15 -3.29
N GLY A 161 -10.64 -5.99 -4.59
CA GLY A 161 -11.75 -5.17 -5.05
C GLY A 161 -11.40 -3.69 -5.26
N TYR A 162 -10.11 -3.35 -5.33
CA TYR A 162 -9.68 -2.02 -5.75
C TYR A 162 -9.83 -1.85 -7.25
N THR A 163 -10.30 -0.69 -7.66
CA THR A 163 -10.51 -0.30 -9.06
C THR A 163 -9.45 0.69 -9.48
N LEU A 164 -8.94 0.58 -10.70
CA LEU A 164 -8.06 1.57 -11.32
C LEU A 164 -8.78 2.91 -11.44
N VAL A 165 -8.19 3.98 -10.93
CA VAL A 165 -8.78 5.33 -10.94
C VAL A 165 -7.85 6.37 -11.58
N GLY A 166 -6.58 6.06 -11.76
CA GLY A 166 -5.64 7.00 -12.35
C GLY A 166 -4.26 6.42 -12.58
N VAL A 167 -3.42 7.25 -13.16
CA VAL A 167 -1.98 7.06 -13.29
C VAL A 167 -1.29 8.40 -13.13
N VAL A 168 -0.18 8.42 -12.38
CA VAL A 168 0.71 9.57 -12.28
C VAL A 168 1.94 9.29 -13.16
N PRO A 169 2.09 9.99 -14.30
CA PRO A 169 3.25 9.85 -15.15
C PRO A 169 4.52 10.23 -14.40
N ASP A 170 5.62 9.53 -14.69
CA ASP A 170 6.97 9.85 -14.21
C ASP A 170 7.12 9.99 -12.68
N ALA A 171 6.20 9.41 -11.91
CA ALA A 171 6.17 9.54 -10.44
C ALA A 171 7.47 9.07 -9.78
N GLU A 172 8.05 7.97 -10.30
CA GLU A 172 9.31 7.38 -9.79
C GLU A 172 10.52 7.68 -10.71
N GLY A 173 10.36 8.64 -11.60
CA GLY A 173 11.34 9.04 -12.60
C GLY A 173 10.84 8.83 -14.02
N PRO A 174 11.60 9.29 -15.04
CA PRO A 174 11.16 9.28 -16.43
C PRO A 174 10.69 7.88 -16.89
N GLY A 175 9.45 7.79 -17.38
CA GLY A 175 8.83 6.55 -17.83
C GLY A 175 8.47 5.55 -16.72
N LYS A 176 8.54 5.94 -15.44
CA LYS A 176 8.19 5.11 -14.29
C LYS A 176 6.93 5.66 -13.60
N PRO A 177 5.75 5.20 -13.98
CA PRO A 177 4.50 5.71 -13.46
C PRO A 177 4.14 5.12 -12.10
N SER A 178 3.33 5.87 -11.34
CA SER A 178 2.51 5.33 -10.25
C SER A 178 1.09 5.05 -10.77
N ILE A 179 0.57 3.89 -10.42
CA ILE A 179 -0.77 3.41 -10.81
C ILE A 179 -1.68 3.55 -9.60
N GLU A 180 -2.74 4.34 -9.75
CA GLU A 180 -3.65 4.69 -8.66
C GLU A 180 -4.89 3.80 -8.67
N LEU A 181 -5.19 3.24 -7.49
CA LEU A 181 -6.35 2.40 -7.28
C LEU A 181 -7.18 2.94 -6.11
N ALA A 182 -8.48 2.71 -6.15
CA ALA A 182 -9.38 3.09 -5.07
C ALA A 182 -10.40 2.00 -4.76
N LYS A 183 -10.81 1.94 -3.50
CA LYS A 183 -11.91 1.10 -3.03
C LYS A 183 -12.86 1.91 -2.18
N ARG A 184 -14.15 1.69 -2.35
CA ARG A 184 -15.17 2.19 -1.43
C ARG A 184 -15.15 1.36 -0.16
N VAL A 185 -14.94 2.01 0.99
CA VAL A 185 -14.91 1.37 2.31
C VAL A 185 -16.07 1.82 3.20
N GLY A 186 -16.64 2.99 2.92
CA GLY A 186 -17.82 3.51 3.63
C GLY A 186 -19.15 3.09 3.02
N PRO A 187 -20.27 3.57 3.59
CA PRO A 187 -21.60 3.25 3.10
C PRO A 187 -21.81 3.68 1.65
N ARG A 188 -22.62 2.91 0.94
CA ARG A 188 -22.96 3.20 -0.46
C ARG A 188 -23.86 4.43 -0.52
N ALA A 189 -23.41 5.51 -1.14
CA ALA A 189 -24.29 6.63 -1.43
C ALA A 189 -25.34 6.22 -2.48
N THR A 190 -26.56 6.72 -2.34
CA THR A 190 -27.56 6.67 -3.42
C THR A 190 -27.17 7.72 -4.46
N PHE A 191 -26.74 7.28 -5.62
CA PHE A 191 -26.51 8.19 -6.75
C PHE A 191 -27.83 8.43 -7.48
N ARG A 192 -28.04 9.64 -7.99
CA ARG A 192 -29.07 9.89 -8.98
C ARG A 192 -28.70 9.15 -10.27
N GLU A 193 -29.63 8.38 -10.81
CA GLU A 193 -29.52 7.80 -12.15
C GLU A 193 -29.58 8.88 -13.21
#